data_5be399a7de8ca468a62c9e1eb18ecc82
#
_entry.id   5be399a7de8ca468a62c9e1eb18ecc82
#
_cell.length_a   1.000
_cell.length_b   1.000
_cell.length_c   1.000
_cell.angle_alpha   90.00
_cell.angle_beta   90.00
_cell.angle_gamma   90.00
#
_symmetry.space_group_name_H-M   'P 1'
#
loop_
_entity.id
_entity.type
_entity.pdbx_description
1 polymer ?
#
loop_
_entity_poly.entity_id
_entity_poly.type
_entity_poly.pdbx_seq_one_letter_code
_entity_poly.pdbx_strand_id
1 'polypeptide(L)'
;MTNQVTIIGAGNLTTSLLTAIHRKKFSYKINVIDTDKKKKLVLKKFNVSFFASYTDVLTESDLLILMVKPNNYIQVIKEMNPYLSEKVVIVSFMAGIESSLIKSKLNHNVPVVRCMTNVTISDSESHVFYHMKPFSNKIVKRLDKFFNNFSKLKRCINEEDINKITALYGSGPAYYVYFNQIIKD
;
A
#
# COMPACT_ATOMS: atom_id res chain seq x y z
N MET A 1 2.74 -7.27 -20.06
CA MET A 1 2.67 -7.05 -18.60
C MET A 1 1.23 -6.69 -18.30
N THR A 2 0.55 -7.52 -17.55
CA THR A 2 -0.80 -7.22 -17.05
C THR A 2 -0.65 -6.09 -16.04
N ASN A 3 -1.19 -4.89 -16.31
CA ASN A 3 -1.18 -3.78 -15.35
C ASN A 3 -2.15 -4.12 -14.20
N GLN A 4 -1.83 -5.15 -13.41
CA GLN A 4 -2.67 -5.63 -12.31
C GLN A 4 -2.04 -5.29 -10.96
N VAL A 5 -2.81 -4.65 -10.10
CA VAL A 5 -2.42 -4.30 -8.73
C VAL A 5 -3.41 -4.94 -7.77
N THR A 6 -2.89 -5.66 -6.78
CA THR A 6 -3.70 -6.21 -5.71
C THR A 6 -3.36 -5.51 -4.39
N ILE A 7 -4.38 -5.04 -3.69
CA ILE A 7 -4.27 -4.38 -2.38
C ILE A 7 -4.82 -5.33 -1.32
N ILE A 8 -4.02 -5.63 -0.30
CA ILE A 8 -4.46 -6.40 0.87
C ILE A 8 -4.76 -5.43 2.01
N GLY A 9 -6.00 -5.45 2.47
CA GLY A 9 -6.56 -4.55 3.46
C GLY A 9 -7.42 -3.45 2.84
N ALA A 10 -8.68 -3.36 3.27
CA ALA A 10 -9.68 -2.37 2.81
C ALA A 10 -9.96 -1.31 3.89
N GLY A 11 -8.89 -0.76 4.48
CA GLY A 11 -8.98 0.29 5.50
C GLY A 11 -9.12 1.70 4.92
N ASN A 12 -9.01 2.70 5.79
CA ASN A 12 -9.13 4.11 5.41
C ASN A 12 -8.08 4.54 4.37
N LEU A 13 -6.82 4.11 4.52
CA LEU A 13 -5.76 4.43 3.58
C LEU A 13 -6.04 3.83 2.19
N THR A 14 -6.55 2.59 2.14
CA THR A 14 -6.98 1.96 0.88
C THR A 14 -8.10 2.76 0.22
N THR A 15 -9.09 3.20 0.99
CA THR A 15 -10.20 4.03 0.48
C THR A 15 -9.69 5.35 -0.08
N SER A 16 -8.73 6.00 0.60
CA SER A 16 -8.10 7.25 0.14
C SER A 16 -7.31 7.03 -1.15
N LEU A 17 -6.52 5.96 -1.23
CA LEU A 17 -5.79 5.58 -2.45
C LEU A 17 -6.75 5.32 -3.62
N LEU A 18 -7.82 4.55 -3.41
CA LEU A 18 -8.82 4.28 -4.43
C LEU A 18 -9.57 5.54 -4.87
N THR A 19 -9.77 6.51 -3.98
CA THR A 19 -10.34 7.82 -4.32
C THR A 19 -9.43 8.59 -5.27
N ALA A 20 -8.12 8.61 -5.00
CA ALA A 20 -7.13 9.21 -5.89
C ALA A 20 -7.11 8.54 -7.28
N ILE A 21 -7.10 7.21 -7.30
CA ILE A 21 -7.15 6.40 -8.53
C ILE A 21 -8.42 6.69 -9.33
N HIS A 22 -9.57 6.73 -8.67
CA HIS A 22 -10.86 6.95 -9.33
C HIS A 22 -10.98 8.32 -9.99
N ARG A 23 -10.39 9.36 -9.40
CA ARG A 23 -10.35 10.72 -9.97
C ARG A 23 -9.50 10.83 -11.24
N LYS A 24 -8.54 9.94 -11.41
CA LYS A 24 -7.65 9.90 -12.58
C LYS A 24 -8.06 8.70 -13.45
N LYS A 25 -8.49 8.88 -14.66
CA LYS A 25 -8.81 7.77 -15.59
C LYS A 25 -7.62 6.80 -15.68
N PHE A 26 -7.67 5.74 -14.89
CA PHE A 26 -6.53 4.87 -14.62
C PHE A 26 -6.76 3.49 -15.23
N SER A 27 -5.78 2.99 -15.98
CA SER A 27 -5.91 1.75 -16.79
C SER A 27 -5.37 0.50 -16.10
N TYR A 28 -5.35 0.47 -14.76
CA TYR A 28 -4.94 -0.72 -14.00
C TYR A 28 -6.16 -1.53 -13.57
N LYS A 29 -6.04 -2.85 -13.63
CA LYS A 29 -6.97 -3.75 -12.96
C LYS A 29 -6.63 -3.75 -11.47
N ILE A 30 -7.54 -3.24 -10.65
CA ILE A 30 -7.34 -3.17 -9.19
C ILE A 30 -8.17 -4.26 -8.53
N ASN A 31 -7.49 -5.09 -7.73
CA ASN A 31 -8.12 -6.08 -6.86
C ASN A 31 -7.92 -5.65 -5.41
N VAL A 32 -8.91 -5.89 -4.56
CA VAL A 32 -8.81 -5.63 -3.11
C VAL A 32 -9.19 -6.91 -2.36
N ILE A 33 -8.33 -7.30 -1.44
CA ILE A 33 -8.55 -8.46 -0.56
C ILE A 33 -8.75 -7.95 0.86
N ASP A 34 -9.85 -8.34 1.50
CA ASP A 34 -10.08 -8.12 2.93
C ASP A 34 -10.99 -9.22 3.47
N THR A 35 -10.68 -9.74 4.66
CA THR A 35 -11.47 -10.79 5.32
C THR A 35 -12.83 -10.29 5.81
N ASP A 36 -12.98 -8.98 6.06
CA ASP A 36 -14.24 -8.34 6.41
C ASP A 36 -15.09 -8.10 5.15
N LYS A 37 -16.03 -9.02 4.87
CA LYS A 37 -16.96 -8.94 3.74
C LYS A 37 -17.78 -7.64 3.70
N LYS A 38 -17.98 -6.95 4.84
CA LYS A 38 -18.71 -5.68 4.90
C LYS A 38 -17.99 -4.57 4.15
N LYS A 39 -16.67 -4.66 4.02
CA LYS A 39 -15.84 -3.72 3.25
C LYS A 39 -16.20 -3.67 1.77
N LYS A 40 -16.75 -4.74 1.21
CA LYS A 40 -17.26 -4.76 -0.17
C LYS A 40 -18.27 -3.64 -0.45
N LEU A 41 -19.10 -3.28 0.53
CA LEU A 41 -20.09 -2.21 0.37
C LEU A 41 -19.43 -0.84 0.19
N VAL A 42 -18.38 -0.54 0.96
CA VAL A 42 -17.63 0.71 0.87
C VAL A 42 -16.89 0.82 -0.47
N LEU A 43 -16.48 -0.32 -1.02
CA LEU A 43 -15.71 -0.39 -2.26
C LEU A 43 -16.57 -0.34 -3.53
N LYS A 44 -17.89 -0.51 -3.42
CA LYS A 44 -18.83 -0.51 -4.59
C LYS A 44 -18.73 0.73 -5.48
N LYS A 45 -18.36 1.88 -4.91
CA LYS A 45 -18.22 3.14 -5.66
C LYS A 45 -16.94 3.22 -6.52
N PHE A 46 -16.02 2.27 -6.36
CA PHE A 46 -14.79 2.19 -7.12
C PHE A 46 -14.85 1.05 -8.14
N ASN A 47 -14.16 1.22 -9.25
CA ASN A 47 -14.03 0.15 -10.26
C ASN A 47 -12.93 -0.83 -9.82
N VAL A 48 -13.25 -1.69 -8.83
CA VAL A 48 -12.34 -2.69 -8.26
C VAL A 48 -13.03 -4.04 -8.09
N SER A 49 -12.25 -5.12 -8.18
CA SER A 49 -12.72 -6.45 -7.81
C SER A 49 -12.42 -6.72 -6.33
N PHE A 50 -13.43 -7.17 -5.57
CA PHE A 50 -13.28 -7.49 -4.14
C PHE A 50 -13.23 -8.99 -3.93
N PHE A 51 -12.29 -9.45 -3.11
CA PHE A 51 -12.10 -10.84 -2.69
C PHE A 51 -12.09 -10.92 -1.17
N ALA A 52 -12.79 -11.92 -0.61
CA ALA A 52 -12.84 -12.15 0.84
C ALA A 52 -11.77 -13.14 1.33
N SER A 53 -11.03 -13.73 0.41
CA SER A 53 -9.95 -14.69 0.68
C SER A 53 -8.82 -14.51 -0.32
N TYR A 54 -7.65 -15.02 0.02
CA TYR A 54 -6.52 -15.09 -0.89
C TYR A 54 -6.80 -16.11 -1.98
N THR A 55 -6.50 -15.76 -3.21
CA THR A 55 -6.79 -16.55 -4.41
C THR A 55 -5.68 -16.37 -5.43
N ASP A 56 -5.79 -17.08 -6.56
CA ASP A 56 -4.86 -16.99 -7.68
C ASP A 56 -4.74 -15.58 -8.29
N VAL A 57 -5.59 -14.64 -7.88
CA VAL A 57 -5.46 -13.22 -8.29
C VAL A 57 -4.11 -12.62 -7.88
N LEU A 58 -3.46 -13.18 -6.85
CA LEU A 58 -2.11 -12.76 -6.44
C LEU A 58 -1.04 -13.17 -7.44
N THR A 59 -1.20 -14.31 -8.11
CA THR A 59 -0.21 -14.83 -9.08
C THR A 59 -0.06 -13.93 -10.30
N GLU A 60 -1.12 -13.19 -10.66
CA GLU A 60 -1.16 -12.28 -11.80
C GLU A 60 -0.76 -10.83 -11.44
N SER A 61 -0.51 -10.56 -10.16
CA SER A 61 -0.26 -9.21 -9.69
C SER A 61 1.16 -8.73 -10.05
N ASP A 62 1.25 -7.54 -10.64
CA ASP A 62 2.52 -6.84 -10.86
C ASP A 62 3.00 -6.15 -9.56
N LEU A 63 2.05 -5.54 -8.83
CA LEU A 63 2.27 -4.92 -7.53
C LEU A 63 1.31 -5.53 -6.52
N LEU A 64 1.83 -5.90 -5.37
CA LEU A 64 1.05 -6.34 -4.20
C LEU A 64 1.22 -5.32 -3.09
N ILE A 65 0.17 -4.57 -2.78
CA ILE A 65 0.21 -3.47 -1.82
C ILE A 65 -0.36 -3.94 -0.49
N LEU A 66 0.46 -3.90 0.57
CA LEU A 66 0.07 -4.28 1.93
C LEU A 66 -0.38 -3.03 2.69
N MET A 67 -1.69 -2.94 3.00
CA MET A 67 -2.33 -1.85 3.74
C MET A 67 -3.13 -2.38 4.94
N VAL A 68 -2.63 -3.41 5.59
CA VAL A 68 -3.20 -3.99 6.80
C VAL A 68 -2.60 -3.37 8.06
N LYS A 69 -3.27 -3.57 9.20
CA LYS A 69 -2.70 -3.16 10.50
C LYS A 69 -1.41 -3.94 10.78
N PRO A 70 -0.37 -3.30 11.34
CA PRO A 70 0.91 -3.94 11.63
C PRO A 70 0.78 -5.26 12.41
N ASN A 71 -0.12 -5.33 13.38
CA ASN A 71 -0.31 -6.53 14.20
C ASN A 71 -0.75 -7.77 13.41
N ASN A 72 -1.27 -7.59 12.20
CA ASN A 72 -1.78 -8.69 11.38
C ASN A 72 -0.75 -9.18 10.34
N TYR A 73 0.45 -8.56 10.25
CA TYR A 73 1.36 -8.81 9.14
C TYR A 73 1.82 -10.27 9.01
N ILE A 74 2.07 -10.94 10.14
CA ILE A 74 2.53 -12.35 10.15
C ILE A 74 1.46 -13.25 9.53
N GLN A 75 0.21 -13.10 9.98
CA GLN A 75 -0.91 -13.89 9.48
C GLN A 75 -1.15 -13.62 7.99
N VAL A 76 -1.15 -12.35 7.58
CA VAL A 76 -1.33 -11.94 6.18
C VAL A 76 -0.25 -12.56 5.29
N ILE A 77 1.03 -12.49 5.69
CA ILE A 77 2.12 -13.08 4.90
C ILE A 77 1.97 -14.59 4.82
N LYS A 78 1.65 -15.26 5.92
CA LYS A 78 1.43 -16.70 5.93
C LYS A 78 0.32 -17.13 4.96
N GLU A 79 -0.79 -16.39 4.94
CA GLU A 79 -1.95 -16.72 4.10
C GLU A 79 -1.73 -16.40 2.62
N MET A 80 -0.98 -15.34 2.30
CA MET A 80 -0.73 -14.96 0.92
C MET A 80 0.41 -15.74 0.25
N ASN A 81 1.37 -16.28 1.04
CA ASN A 81 2.56 -16.97 0.53
C ASN A 81 2.28 -18.04 -0.53
N PRO A 82 1.26 -18.92 -0.38
CA PRO A 82 0.98 -19.97 -1.38
C PRO A 82 0.60 -19.44 -2.77
N TYR A 83 0.17 -18.17 -2.84
CA TYR A 83 -0.35 -17.55 -4.06
C TYR A 83 0.61 -16.52 -4.67
N LEU A 84 1.79 -16.29 -4.07
CA LEU A 84 2.72 -15.28 -4.53
C LEU A 84 3.45 -15.70 -5.81
N SER A 85 3.47 -14.82 -6.79
CA SER A 85 4.34 -14.93 -7.95
C SER A 85 5.76 -14.44 -7.61
N GLU A 86 6.79 -15.12 -8.13
CA GLU A 86 8.18 -14.65 -8.02
C GLU A 86 8.45 -13.32 -8.74
N LYS A 87 7.53 -12.87 -9.60
CA LYS A 87 7.65 -11.61 -10.37
C LYS A 87 7.01 -10.41 -9.68
N VAL A 88 6.27 -10.63 -8.59
CA VAL A 88 5.56 -9.58 -7.88
C VAL A 88 6.55 -8.64 -7.16
N VAL A 89 6.17 -7.37 -7.05
CA VAL A 89 6.82 -6.42 -6.14
C VAL A 89 5.88 -6.15 -4.98
N ILE A 90 6.32 -6.45 -3.76
CA ILE A 90 5.56 -6.14 -2.55
C ILE A 90 5.82 -4.69 -2.16
N VAL A 91 4.75 -3.92 -1.96
CA VAL A 91 4.78 -2.52 -1.52
C VAL A 91 4.08 -2.44 -0.17
N SER A 92 4.81 -2.21 0.90
CA SER A 92 4.28 -2.21 2.27
C SER A 92 4.09 -0.79 2.79
N PHE A 93 2.86 -0.47 3.19
CA PHE A 93 2.51 0.76 3.91
C PHE A 93 2.30 0.52 5.42
N MET A 94 2.74 -0.63 5.92
CA MET A 94 2.60 -0.97 7.33
C MET A 94 3.58 -0.16 8.20
N ALA A 95 3.02 0.62 9.14
CA ALA A 95 3.83 1.40 10.09
C ALA A 95 4.65 0.48 11.00
N GLY A 96 5.93 0.79 11.21
CA GLY A 96 6.81 0.07 12.13
C GLY A 96 7.26 -1.32 11.68
N ILE A 97 6.82 -1.82 10.52
CA ILE A 97 7.25 -3.13 10.00
C ILE A 97 8.35 -2.94 8.96
N GLU A 98 9.55 -3.39 9.28
CA GLU A 98 10.71 -3.30 8.39
C GLU A 98 10.62 -4.30 7.23
N SER A 99 11.26 -3.94 6.11
CA SER A 99 11.31 -4.79 4.92
C SER A 99 11.99 -6.14 5.18
N SER A 100 12.97 -6.18 6.08
CA SER A 100 13.67 -7.39 6.53
C SER A 100 12.72 -8.37 7.20
N LEU A 101 11.82 -7.89 8.07
CA LEU A 101 10.82 -8.72 8.75
C LEU A 101 9.83 -9.33 7.78
N ILE A 102 9.40 -8.56 6.77
CA ILE A 102 8.53 -9.08 5.71
C ILE A 102 9.26 -10.17 4.92
N LYS A 103 10.48 -9.86 4.43
CA LYS A 103 11.29 -10.78 3.63
C LYS A 103 11.56 -12.11 4.35
N SER A 104 11.83 -12.07 5.67
CA SER A 104 12.11 -13.27 6.45
C SER A 104 10.94 -14.26 6.57
N LYS A 105 9.73 -13.84 6.21
CA LYS A 105 8.51 -14.66 6.26
C LYS A 105 8.00 -15.07 4.89
N LEU A 106 8.62 -14.58 3.81
CA LEU A 106 8.24 -14.92 2.45
C LEU A 106 8.90 -16.22 2.00
N ASN A 107 8.16 -17.05 1.26
CA ASN A 107 8.68 -18.27 0.66
C ASN A 107 9.53 -18.01 -0.59
N HIS A 108 9.33 -16.85 -1.23
CA HIS A 108 10.02 -16.44 -2.44
C HIS A 108 10.88 -15.21 -2.20
N ASN A 109 12.02 -15.13 -2.87
CA ASN A 109 12.90 -13.95 -2.80
C ASN A 109 12.36 -12.85 -3.73
N VAL A 110 11.24 -12.24 -3.34
CA VAL A 110 10.62 -11.15 -4.08
C VAL A 110 11.03 -9.77 -3.51
N PRO A 111 11.08 -8.73 -4.35
CA PRO A 111 11.40 -7.39 -3.89
C PRO A 111 10.34 -6.87 -2.91
N VAL A 112 10.79 -6.29 -1.80
CA VAL A 112 9.94 -5.59 -0.84
C VAL A 112 10.35 -4.12 -0.81
N VAL A 113 9.39 -3.25 -1.08
CA VAL A 113 9.52 -1.79 -1.00
C VAL A 113 8.72 -1.33 0.19
N ARG A 114 9.38 -0.70 1.15
CA ARG A 114 8.69 -0.08 2.27
C ARG A 114 8.28 1.33 1.89
N CYS A 115 7.01 1.67 2.11
CA CYS A 115 6.44 2.94 1.76
C CYS A 115 5.72 3.58 2.94
N MET A 116 5.55 4.91 2.86
CA MET A 116 4.71 5.67 3.76
C MET A 116 4.01 6.80 3.02
N THR A 117 2.76 6.98 3.35
CA THR A 117 1.92 8.11 2.93
C THR A 117 0.86 8.37 4.00
N ASN A 118 -0.09 9.23 3.73
CA ASN A 118 -1.23 9.48 4.62
C ASN A 118 -2.55 9.55 3.84
N VAL A 119 -3.65 9.79 4.53
CA VAL A 119 -5.00 9.81 3.93
C VAL A 119 -5.22 10.95 2.95
N THR A 120 -4.39 12.01 2.95
CA THR A 120 -4.47 13.11 1.98
C THR A 120 -4.05 12.68 0.56
N ILE A 121 -3.60 11.44 0.38
CA ILE A 121 -3.36 10.87 -0.96
C ILE A 121 -4.61 10.91 -1.83
N SER A 122 -5.80 10.97 -1.22
CA SER A 122 -7.08 11.18 -1.92
C SER A 122 -7.11 12.44 -2.77
N ASP A 123 -6.35 13.47 -2.40
CA ASP A 123 -6.39 14.79 -3.05
C ASP A 123 -5.33 14.94 -4.15
N SER A 124 -4.56 13.88 -4.41
CA SER A 124 -3.55 13.81 -5.47
C SER A 124 -2.37 14.80 -5.33
N GLU A 125 -2.22 15.46 -4.20
CA GLU A 125 -1.10 16.35 -3.87
C GLU A 125 -0.13 15.74 -2.85
N SER A 126 -0.37 14.51 -2.47
CA SER A 126 0.37 13.78 -1.47
C SER A 126 1.69 13.22 -2.01
N HIS A 127 2.58 12.90 -1.09
CA HIS A 127 3.82 12.18 -1.38
C HIS A 127 3.72 10.73 -0.93
N VAL A 128 4.34 9.83 -1.70
CA VAL A 128 4.64 8.47 -1.27
C VAL A 128 6.14 8.39 -1.07
N PHE A 129 6.55 8.31 0.18
CA PHE A 129 7.95 8.06 0.56
C PHE A 129 8.23 6.58 0.44
N TYR A 130 9.41 6.21 -0.08
CA TYR A 130 9.77 4.81 -0.23
C TYR A 130 11.23 4.53 0.06
N HIS A 131 11.48 3.33 0.58
CA HIS A 131 12.80 2.74 0.72
C HIS A 131 12.82 1.33 0.14
N MET A 132 13.91 0.94 -0.50
CA MET A 132 14.17 -0.43 -0.92
C MET A 132 15.66 -0.76 -0.87
N LYS A 133 15.97 -1.99 -0.49
CA LYS A 133 17.33 -2.53 -0.51
C LYS A 133 17.28 -4.01 -0.96
N PRO A 134 18.05 -4.41 -2.00
CA PRO A 134 18.87 -3.57 -2.87
C PRO A 134 18.04 -2.60 -3.72
N PHE A 135 18.65 -1.48 -4.11
CA PHE A 135 18.00 -0.50 -5.00
C PHE A 135 17.88 -1.04 -6.43
N SER A 136 16.74 -0.78 -7.07
CA SER A 136 16.48 -1.24 -8.44
C SER A 136 15.72 -0.19 -9.26
N ASN A 137 16.36 0.35 -10.30
CA ASN A 137 15.72 1.28 -11.23
C ASN A 137 14.49 0.66 -11.94
N LYS A 138 14.52 -0.65 -12.21
CA LYS A 138 13.40 -1.37 -12.83
C LYS A 138 12.17 -1.34 -11.92
N ILE A 139 12.36 -1.52 -10.60
CA ILE A 139 11.27 -1.46 -9.62
C ILE A 139 10.77 -0.02 -9.48
N VAL A 140 11.68 0.97 -9.39
CA VAL A 140 11.29 2.39 -9.33
C VAL A 140 10.41 2.77 -10.52
N LYS A 141 10.78 2.41 -11.75
CA LYS A 141 9.95 2.66 -12.94
C LYS A 141 8.56 2.02 -12.84
N ARG A 142 8.44 0.85 -12.20
CA ARG A 142 7.15 0.18 -11.96
C ARG A 142 6.31 0.95 -10.93
N LEU A 143 6.93 1.43 -9.87
CA LEU A 143 6.27 2.29 -8.86
C LEU A 143 5.85 3.63 -9.46
N ASP A 144 6.74 4.29 -10.22
CA ASP A 144 6.46 5.55 -10.90
C ASP A 144 5.25 5.42 -11.82
N LYS A 145 5.21 4.37 -12.63
CA LYS A 145 4.11 4.11 -13.55
C LYS A 145 2.76 4.02 -12.83
N PHE A 146 2.76 3.51 -11.60
CA PHE A 146 1.54 3.40 -10.80
C PHE A 146 1.25 4.69 -10.02
N PHE A 147 2.19 5.17 -9.20
CA PHE A 147 1.96 6.24 -8.22
C PHE A 147 1.97 7.65 -8.80
N ASN A 148 2.79 7.95 -9.84
CA ASN A 148 2.93 9.32 -10.38
C ASN A 148 1.66 9.88 -11.03
N ASN A 149 0.65 9.04 -11.23
CA ASN A 149 -0.66 9.51 -11.69
C ASN A 149 -1.43 10.31 -10.63
N PHE A 150 -1.11 10.12 -9.35
CA PHE A 150 -1.88 10.69 -8.23
C PHE A 150 -1.05 11.05 -7.00
N SER A 151 0.26 10.87 -7.04
CA SER A 151 1.18 11.25 -5.95
C SER A 151 2.60 11.44 -6.48
N LYS A 152 3.47 12.06 -5.68
CA LYS A 152 4.90 12.20 -6.00
C LYS A 152 5.71 11.22 -5.20
N LEU A 153 6.53 10.40 -5.86
CA LEU A 153 7.45 9.48 -5.19
C LEU A 153 8.66 10.22 -4.64
N LYS A 154 9.03 9.91 -3.39
CA LYS A 154 10.21 10.44 -2.70
C LYS A 154 11.03 9.29 -2.11
N ARG A 155 12.26 9.15 -2.56
CA ARG A 155 13.17 8.13 -2.06
C ARG A 155 13.74 8.50 -0.70
N CYS A 156 13.72 7.55 0.24
CA CYS A 156 14.49 7.57 1.48
C CYS A 156 15.77 6.72 1.30
N ILE A 157 16.90 7.25 1.69
CA ILE A 157 18.19 6.55 1.58
C ILE A 157 18.24 5.45 2.64
N ASN A 158 17.85 5.76 3.86
CA ASN A 158 17.82 4.81 4.98
C ASN A 158 16.37 4.38 5.26
N GLU A 159 16.19 3.11 5.63
CA GLU A 159 14.87 2.59 5.98
C GLU A 159 14.29 3.24 7.25
N GLU A 160 15.16 3.62 8.19
CA GLU A 160 14.78 4.31 9.42
C GLU A 160 14.07 5.65 9.16
N ASP A 161 14.39 6.33 8.06
CA ASP A 161 13.72 7.59 7.70
C ASP A 161 12.22 7.39 7.47
N ILE A 162 11.80 6.20 7.05
CA ILE A 162 10.36 5.86 6.95
C ILE A 162 9.67 5.93 8.32
N ASN A 163 10.37 5.60 9.42
CA ASN A 163 9.79 5.70 10.77
C ASN A 163 9.58 7.16 11.18
N LYS A 164 10.56 8.04 10.88
CA LYS A 164 10.43 9.49 11.13
C LYS A 164 9.30 10.09 10.30
N ILE A 165 9.22 9.71 9.03
CA ILE A 165 8.13 10.12 8.12
C ILE A 165 6.78 9.59 8.62
N THR A 166 6.71 8.38 9.15
CA THR A 166 5.49 7.82 9.73
C THR A 166 4.99 8.70 10.88
N ALA A 167 5.87 9.10 11.79
CA ALA A 167 5.51 9.94 12.93
C ALA A 167 5.02 11.34 12.50
N LEU A 168 5.73 11.98 11.56
CA LEU A 168 5.45 13.36 11.18
C LEU A 168 4.40 13.47 10.07
N TYR A 169 4.60 12.74 8.98
CA TYR A 169 3.76 12.85 7.79
C TYR A 169 2.60 11.86 7.80
N GLY A 170 2.84 10.61 8.18
CA GLY A 170 1.81 9.57 8.25
C GLY A 170 0.73 9.90 9.28
N SER A 171 1.13 10.29 10.50
CA SER A 171 0.24 10.61 11.62
C SER A 171 -0.14 12.09 11.72
N GLY A 172 0.61 12.99 11.06
CA GLY A 172 0.45 14.44 11.16
C GLY A 172 -0.98 14.95 10.99
N PRO A 173 -1.74 14.53 9.97
CA PRO A 173 -3.14 14.95 9.79
C PRO A 173 -4.02 14.67 11.01
N ALA A 174 -3.81 13.51 11.68
CA ALA A 174 -4.58 13.17 12.88
C ALA A 174 -4.27 14.07 14.07
N TYR A 175 -2.99 14.42 14.27
CA TYR A 175 -2.58 15.36 15.32
C TYR A 175 -3.17 16.74 15.11
N TYR A 176 -3.15 17.22 13.85
CA TYR A 176 -3.69 18.52 13.52
C TYR A 176 -5.21 18.59 13.75
N VAL A 177 -5.95 17.56 13.33
CA VAL A 177 -7.40 17.49 13.55
C VAL A 177 -7.72 17.45 15.06
N TYR A 178 -7.00 16.65 15.83
CA TYR A 178 -7.18 16.54 17.28
C TYR A 178 -6.90 17.86 17.98
N PHE A 179 -5.79 18.52 17.65
CA PHE A 179 -5.43 19.84 18.21
C PHE A 179 -6.49 20.89 17.92
N ASN A 180 -6.97 20.97 16.67
CA ASN A 180 -8.04 21.92 16.31
C ASN A 180 -9.36 21.64 17.03
N GLN A 181 -9.65 20.37 17.37
CA GLN A 181 -10.84 20.04 18.14
C GLN A 181 -10.75 20.58 19.57
N ILE A 182 -9.59 20.38 20.22
CA ILE A 182 -9.35 20.91 21.59
C ILE A 182 -9.47 22.44 21.64
N ILE A 183 -9.04 23.16 20.57
CA ILE A 183 -9.14 24.64 20.55
C ILE A 183 -10.59 25.12 20.38
N LYS A 184 -11.45 24.33 19.77
CA LYS A 184 -12.86 24.69 19.55
C LYS A 184 -13.78 24.41 20.74
N ASP A 185 -13.39 23.50 21.62
CA ASP A 185 -14.10 23.16 22.86
C ASP A 185 -13.70 24.13 23.98
#